data_6f965fd22c40466181abc999f753250b
#
_entry.id   6f965fd22c40466181abc999f753250b
#
_cell.length_a   1.000
_cell.length_b   1.000
_cell.length_c   1.000
_cell.angle_alpha   90.00
_cell.angle_beta   90.00
_cell.angle_gamma   90.00
#
_symmetry.space_group_name_H-M   'P 1'
#
loop_
_entity.id
_entity.type
_entity.pdbx_description
1 polymer ?
#
loop_
_entity_poly.entity_id
_entity_poly.type
_entity_poly.pdbx_seq_one_letter_code
_entity_poly.pdbx_strand_id
1 'polypeptide(L)'
;MNRQIYRSQVALLLRIIPCVYKIEDFAVHGGTAINLFYSNMPRYSVDIDLTYIPIEDRDTSLAAINAHLLQLKKDIERVVPGIKITHKPEVLKLLCIHQGATVKIEVNNIKRGIIEDCVTQPLCEAAQQDFATMCKIRSVGYSQLYGGKIAAALSRQ
;
A
#
# COMPACT_ATOMS: atom_id res chain seq x y z
N MET A 1 5.02 14.75 -15.87
CA MET A 1 5.61 13.41 -15.71
C MET A 1 5.17 12.52 -16.85
N ASN A 2 6.08 11.68 -17.34
CA ASN A 2 5.83 10.79 -18.46
C ASN A 2 4.84 9.68 -18.06
N ARG A 3 3.81 9.45 -18.88
CA ARG A 3 2.82 8.39 -18.66
C ARG A 3 3.47 7.00 -18.57
N GLN A 4 4.53 6.77 -19.35
CA GLN A 4 5.26 5.51 -19.33
C GLN A 4 5.93 5.24 -17.98
N ILE A 5 6.48 6.27 -17.35
CA ILE A 5 7.08 6.16 -16.03
C ILE A 5 6.02 5.78 -14.99
N TYR A 6 4.88 6.44 -15.02
CA TYR A 6 3.76 6.12 -14.12
C TYR A 6 3.29 4.69 -14.32
N ARG A 7 3.17 4.26 -15.58
CA ARG A 7 2.74 2.90 -15.88
C ARG A 7 3.72 1.87 -15.32
N SER A 8 5.02 2.13 -15.45
CA SER A 8 6.06 1.26 -14.89
C SER A 8 5.98 1.17 -13.38
N GLN A 9 5.67 2.29 -12.71
CA GLN A 9 5.54 2.33 -11.25
C GLN A 9 4.31 1.57 -10.77
N VAL A 10 3.18 1.69 -11.47
CA VAL A 10 1.98 0.92 -11.14
C VAL A 10 2.22 -0.57 -11.38
N ALA A 11 2.90 -0.93 -12.47
CA ALA A 11 3.23 -2.32 -12.75
C ALA A 11 4.10 -2.92 -11.63
N LEU A 12 5.09 -2.18 -11.14
CA LEU A 12 5.90 -2.60 -10.00
C LEU A 12 5.05 -2.75 -8.73
N LEU A 13 4.20 -1.76 -8.46
CA LEU A 13 3.30 -1.79 -7.31
C LEU A 13 2.44 -3.05 -7.31
N LEU A 14 1.89 -3.42 -8.45
CA LEU A 14 1.05 -4.61 -8.57
C LEU A 14 1.81 -5.91 -8.36
N ARG A 15 3.13 -5.94 -8.61
CA ARG A 15 3.98 -7.08 -8.27
C ARG A 15 4.24 -7.16 -6.76
N ILE A 16 4.23 -6.04 -6.07
CA ILE A 16 4.47 -5.94 -4.63
C ILE A 16 3.21 -6.30 -3.82
N ILE A 17 2.05 -5.93 -4.30
CA ILE A 17 0.77 -6.08 -3.58
C ILE A 17 0.54 -7.50 -3.02
N PRO A 18 0.79 -8.60 -3.75
CA PRO A 18 0.60 -9.93 -3.16
C PRO A 18 1.44 -10.19 -1.92
N CYS A 19 2.64 -9.60 -1.83
CA CYS A 19 3.49 -9.72 -0.64
C CYS A 19 2.88 -8.97 0.55
N VAL A 20 2.30 -7.80 0.29
CA VAL A 20 1.60 -7.01 1.32
C VAL A 20 0.37 -7.78 1.83
N TYR A 21 -0.38 -8.39 0.93
CA TYR A 21 -1.59 -9.13 1.29
C TYR A 21 -1.32 -10.29 2.26
N LYS A 22 -0.15 -10.89 2.19
CA LYS A 22 0.23 -11.98 3.10
C LYS A 22 0.36 -11.53 4.55
N ILE A 23 0.56 -10.25 4.80
CA ILE A 23 0.68 -9.71 6.17
C ILE A 23 -0.71 -9.31 6.65
N GLU A 24 -1.30 -10.17 7.47
CA GLU A 24 -2.68 -9.99 7.94
C GLU A 24 -2.87 -8.76 8.84
N ASP A 25 -1.79 -8.26 9.45
CA ASP A 25 -1.84 -7.11 10.34
C ASP A 25 -1.89 -5.77 9.59
N PHE A 26 -1.75 -5.78 8.27
CA PHE A 26 -1.80 -4.58 7.45
C PHE A 26 -3.07 -4.50 6.60
N ALA A 27 -3.66 -3.31 6.54
CA ALA A 27 -4.73 -3.00 5.60
C ALA A 27 -4.30 -1.81 4.74
N VAL A 28 -4.65 -1.84 3.46
CA VAL A 28 -4.34 -0.77 2.52
C VAL A 28 -5.40 0.32 2.62
N HIS A 29 -4.94 1.57 2.59
CA HIS A 29 -5.82 2.74 2.54
C HIS A 29 -5.25 3.77 1.56
N GLY A 30 -5.90 4.94 1.47
CA GLY A 30 -5.41 6.05 0.66
C GLY A 30 -5.69 5.93 -0.84
N GLY A 31 -4.95 6.69 -1.63
CA GLY A 31 -5.18 6.82 -3.07
C GLY A 31 -5.02 5.53 -3.84
N THR A 32 -4.07 4.69 -3.46
CA THR A 32 -3.85 3.38 -4.11
C THR A 32 -5.09 2.51 -3.98
N ALA A 33 -5.65 2.39 -2.78
CA ALA A 33 -6.85 1.59 -2.56
C ALA A 33 -8.02 2.14 -3.39
N ILE A 34 -8.21 3.45 -3.38
CA ILE A 34 -9.31 4.07 -4.10
C ILE A 34 -9.15 3.89 -5.61
N ASN A 35 -7.98 4.22 -6.16
CA ASN A 35 -7.79 4.24 -7.61
C ASN A 35 -7.76 2.86 -8.24
N LEU A 36 -7.13 1.88 -7.58
CA LEU A 36 -6.89 0.57 -8.20
C LEU A 36 -7.94 -0.48 -7.81
N PHE A 37 -8.63 -0.29 -6.69
CA PHE A 37 -9.50 -1.33 -6.16
C PHE A 37 -10.97 -0.89 -6.03
N TYR A 38 -11.26 0.35 -5.68
CA TYR A 38 -12.63 0.83 -5.48
C TYR A 38 -13.15 1.68 -6.64
N SER A 39 -12.28 2.45 -7.27
CA SER A 39 -12.63 3.26 -8.44
C SER A 39 -11.99 2.62 -9.67
N ASN A 40 -12.55 2.87 -10.85
CA ASN A 40 -12.06 2.22 -12.07
C ASN A 40 -10.83 2.96 -12.63
N MET A 41 -9.82 3.12 -11.79
CA MET A 41 -8.49 3.64 -12.11
C MET A 41 -8.53 5.01 -12.83
N PRO A 42 -9.08 6.07 -12.19
CA PRO A 42 -9.11 7.39 -12.81
C PRO A 42 -7.71 8.01 -12.96
N ARG A 43 -6.72 7.52 -12.21
CA ARG A 43 -5.33 7.95 -12.31
C ARG A 43 -4.42 6.88 -11.71
N TYR A 44 -3.13 6.91 -12.06
CA TYR A 44 -2.15 5.98 -11.50
C TYR A 44 -1.72 6.42 -10.10
N SER A 45 -1.63 5.45 -9.19
CA SER A 45 -1.10 5.63 -7.85
C SER A 45 0.22 4.89 -7.72
N VAL A 46 1.19 5.49 -7.03
CA VAL A 46 2.55 4.98 -6.92
C VAL A 46 2.97 4.68 -5.48
N ASP A 47 2.13 4.95 -4.51
CA ASP A 47 2.40 4.73 -3.10
C ASP A 47 1.44 3.70 -2.53
N ILE A 48 1.93 2.89 -1.59
CA ILE A 48 1.10 1.96 -0.83
C ILE A 48 1.04 2.49 0.60
N ASP A 49 -0.12 2.94 1.00
CA ASP A 49 -0.37 3.43 2.36
C ASP A 49 -1.03 2.33 3.17
N LEU A 50 -0.46 2.03 4.33
CA LEU A 50 -0.91 0.92 5.18
C LEU A 50 -1.35 1.41 6.55
N THR A 51 -2.36 0.73 7.09
CA THR A 51 -2.81 0.87 8.47
C THR A 51 -2.44 -0.40 9.22
N TYR A 52 -1.84 -0.26 10.40
CA TYR A 52 -1.57 -1.38 11.30
C TYR A 52 -2.85 -1.69 12.08
N ILE A 53 -3.37 -2.91 11.90
CA ILE A 53 -4.69 -3.28 12.41
C ILE A 53 -4.72 -3.51 13.93
N PRO A 54 -3.74 -4.23 14.55
CA PRO A 54 -3.81 -4.50 15.99
C PRO A 54 -3.76 -3.21 16.83
N ILE A 55 -4.49 -3.23 17.94
CA ILE A 55 -4.50 -2.12 18.91
C ILE A 55 -3.60 -2.53 20.07
N GLU A 56 -2.41 -1.96 20.11
CA GLU A 56 -1.36 -2.26 21.09
C GLU A 56 -0.72 -0.96 21.53
N ASP A 57 0.15 -1.03 22.55
CA ASP A 57 0.90 0.16 22.93
C ASP A 57 1.83 0.60 21.78
N ARG A 58 2.32 1.84 21.87
CA ARG A 58 3.10 2.43 20.80
C ARG A 58 4.39 1.66 20.52
N ASP A 59 5.14 1.31 21.56
CA ASP A 59 6.44 0.64 21.40
C ASP A 59 6.27 -0.74 20.80
N THR A 60 5.28 -1.50 21.26
CA THR A 60 4.96 -2.83 20.72
C THR A 60 4.54 -2.72 19.24
N SER A 61 3.69 -1.75 18.92
CA SER A 61 3.23 -1.52 17.55
C SER A 61 4.38 -1.15 16.61
N LEU A 62 5.25 -0.23 17.04
CA LEU A 62 6.39 0.20 16.20
C LEU A 62 7.35 -0.95 15.93
N ALA A 63 7.63 -1.77 16.94
CA ALA A 63 8.49 -2.94 16.80
C ALA A 63 7.88 -3.96 15.84
N ALA A 64 6.58 -4.23 15.99
CA ALA A 64 5.86 -5.18 15.12
C ALA A 64 5.80 -4.69 13.67
N ILE A 65 5.50 -3.41 13.48
CA ILE A 65 5.45 -2.80 12.14
C ILE A 65 6.81 -2.94 11.44
N ASN A 66 7.90 -2.61 12.14
CA ASN A 66 9.24 -2.72 11.54
C ASN A 66 9.64 -4.15 11.27
N ALA A 67 9.24 -5.10 12.12
CA ALA A 67 9.46 -6.53 11.87
C ALA A 67 8.72 -6.97 10.60
N HIS A 68 7.48 -6.55 10.43
CA HIS A 68 6.70 -6.82 9.22
C HIS A 68 7.32 -6.19 7.98
N LEU A 69 7.82 -4.96 8.09
CA LEU A 69 8.48 -4.28 6.97
C LEU A 69 9.77 -4.99 6.55
N LEU A 70 10.55 -5.50 7.51
CA LEU A 70 11.74 -6.30 7.20
C LEU A 70 11.37 -7.59 6.47
N GLN A 71 10.33 -8.28 6.93
CA GLN A 71 9.88 -9.50 6.28
C GLN A 71 9.35 -9.20 4.87
N LEU A 72 8.59 -8.11 4.74
CA LEU A 72 8.06 -7.65 3.45
C LEU A 72 9.20 -7.36 2.47
N LYS A 73 10.26 -6.69 2.93
CA LYS A 73 11.46 -6.44 2.13
C LYS A 73 12.03 -7.74 1.56
N LYS A 74 12.20 -8.75 2.40
CA LYS A 74 12.73 -10.06 1.97
C LYS A 74 11.82 -10.73 0.96
N ASP A 75 10.51 -10.69 1.18
CA ASP A 75 9.53 -11.31 0.29
C ASP A 75 9.51 -10.63 -1.08
N ILE A 76 9.57 -9.30 -1.11
CA ILE A 76 9.60 -8.54 -2.34
C ILE A 76 10.91 -8.81 -3.11
N GLU A 77 12.04 -8.86 -2.42
CA GLU A 77 13.34 -9.16 -3.05
C GLU A 77 13.34 -10.54 -3.72
N ARG A 78 12.59 -11.48 -3.15
CA ARG A 78 12.44 -12.81 -3.72
C ARG A 78 11.58 -12.83 -4.98
N VAL A 79 10.49 -12.03 -4.98
CA VAL A 79 9.52 -11.98 -6.09
C VAL A 79 10.02 -11.10 -7.24
N VAL A 80 10.78 -10.04 -6.92
CA VAL A 80 11.29 -9.09 -7.91
C VAL A 80 12.82 -9.09 -7.83
N PRO A 81 13.50 -10.03 -8.51
CA PRO A 81 14.96 -10.07 -8.50
C PRO A 81 15.59 -8.77 -9.01
N GLY A 82 16.60 -8.29 -8.30
CA GLY A 82 17.30 -7.06 -8.66
C GLY A 82 16.68 -5.77 -8.11
N ILE A 83 15.55 -5.86 -7.41
CA ILE A 83 14.96 -4.69 -6.77
C ILE A 83 15.87 -4.19 -5.64
N LYS A 84 15.95 -2.86 -5.47
CA LYS A 84 16.65 -2.25 -4.35
C LYS A 84 15.62 -1.69 -3.38
N ILE A 85 15.69 -2.13 -2.13
CA ILE A 85 14.75 -1.71 -1.09
C ILE A 85 15.51 -1.10 0.07
N THR A 86 15.15 0.12 0.44
CA THR A 86 15.67 0.80 1.62
C THR A 86 14.60 0.81 2.71
N HIS A 87 14.92 0.23 3.86
CA HIS A 87 14.06 0.27 5.04
C HIS A 87 14.42 1.47 5.90
N LYS A 88 13.43 2.30 6.20
CA LYS A 88 13.56 3.48 7.06
C LYS A 88 12.70 3.28 8.31
N PRO A 89 13.24 2.63 9.35
CA PRO A 89 12.43 2.26 10.52
C PRO A 89 11.90 3.45 11.31
N GLU A 90 12.61 4.58 11.31
CA GLU A 90 12.21 5.78 12.04
C GLU A 90 10.94 6.44 11.46
N VAL A 91 10.63 6.18 10.20
CA VAL A 91 9.43 6.71 9.53
C VAL A 91 8.51 5.61 9.01
N LEU A 92 8.76 4.36 9.38
CA LEU A 92 7.94 3.19 9.04
C LEU A 92 7.72 3.05 7.53
N LYS A 93 8.81 3.09 6.77
CA LYS A 93 8.75 3.17 5.31
C LYS A 93 9.71 2.19 4.64
N LEU A 94 9.29 1.67 3.49
CA LEU A 94 10.17 1.00 2.53
C LEU A 94 10.16 1.82 1.23
N LEU A 95 11.34 2.06 0.69
CA LEU A 95 11.49 2.68 -0.62
C LEU A 95 11.99 1.61 -1.59
N CYS A 96 11.18 1.28 -2.59
CA CYS A 96 11.47 0.21 -3.54
C CYS A 96 11.78 0.80 -4.91
N ILE A 97 12.93 0.43 -5.47
CA ILE A 97 13.38 0.93 -6.78
C ILE A 97 13.76 -0.26 -7.67
N HIS A 98 13.18 -0.32 -8.85
CA HIS A 98 13.45 -1.38 -9.83
C HIS A 98 13.34 -0.82 -11.24
N GLN A 99 14.44 -0.90 -12.01
CA GLN A 99 14.48 -0.47 -13.41
C GLN A 99 13.88 0.92 -13.64
N GLY A 100 14.24 1.87 -12.77
CA GLY A 100 13.75 3.24 -12.86
C GLY A 100 12.38 3.51 -12.27
N ALA A 101 11.64 2.47 -11.89
CA ALA A 101 10.35 2.62 -11.21
C ALA A 101 10.56 2.70 -9.70
N THR A 102 9.83 3.59 -9.04
CA THR A 102 9.90 3.78 -7.59
C THR A 102 8.52 3.60 -6.97
N VAL A 103 8.45 2.77 -5.93
CA VAL A 103 7.23 2.58 -5.13
C VAL A 103 7.57 2.77 -3.66
N LYS A 104 6.80 3.58 -2.97
CA LYS A 104 6.94 3.79 -1.53
C LYS A 104 5.87 2.99 -0.79
N ILE A 105 6.27 2.30 0.27
CA ILE A 105 5.36 1.62 1.17
C ILE A 105 5.49 2.31 2.52
N GLU A 106 4.39 2.84 3.05
CA GLU A 106 4.41 3.64 4.27
C GLU A 106 3.30 3.20 5.21
N VAL A 107 3.63 3.02 6.48
CA VAL A 107 2.65 2.67 7.51
C VAL A 107 2.34 3.91 8.33
N ASN A 108 1.05 4.18 8.53
CA ASN A 108 0.61 5.34 9.32
C ASN A 108 1.05 5.14 10.78
N ASN A 109 1.83 6.09 11.30
CA ASN A 109 2.38 6.02 12.65
C ASN A 109 1.49 6.65 13.73
N ILE A 110 0.40 7.30 13.33
CA ILE A 110 -0.53 7.98 14.25
C ILE A 110 -1.80 7.17 14.42
N LYS A 111 -2.43 6.78 13.31
CA LYS A 111 -3.66 6.00 13.34
C LYS A 111 -3.34 4.51 13.28
N ARG A 112 -3.86 3.76 14.24
CA ARG A 112 -3.78 2.30 14.30
C ARG A 112 -5.17 1.77 14.58
N GLY A 113 -5.39 0.51 14.20
CA GLY A 113 -6.70 -0.10 14.33
C GLY A 113 -7.64 0.26 13.20
N ILE A 114 -8.81 -0.32 13.25
CA ILE A 114 -9.86 -0.15 12.24
C ILE A 114 -11.18 0.20 12.93
N ILE A 115 -11.99 1.02 12.25
CA ILE A 115 -13.32 1.40 12.75
C ILE A 115 -14.33 0.29 12.46
N GLU A 116 -14.19 -0.34 11.31
CA GLU A 116 -15.04 -1.45 10.85
C GLU A 116 -14.14 -2.55 10.28
N ASP A 117 -14.71 -3.74 10.07
CA ASP A 117 -13.94 -4.88 9.57
C ASP A 117 -13.31 -4.56 8.22
N CYS A 118 -12.08 -5.07 8.01
CA CYS A 118 -11.40 -4.95 6.74
C CYS A 118 -12.12 -5.77 5.67
N VAL A 119 -12.01 -5.32 4.43
CA VAL A 119 -12.59 -6.00 3.26
C VAL A 119 -11.47 -6.50 2.37
N THR A 120 -11.66 -7.69 1.80
CA THR A 120 -10.79 -8.18 0.73
C THR A 120 -11.35 -7.67 -0.59
N GLN A 121 -10.54 -6.93 -1.34
CA GLN A 121 -10.97 -6.29 -2.57
C GLN A 121 -10.06 -6.69 -3.72
N PRO A 122 -10.60 -7.22 -4.83
CA PRO A 122 -9.80 -7.52 -6.01
C PRO A 122 -9.44 -6.25 -6.76
N LEU A 123 -8.39 -6.34 -7.58
CA LEU A 123 -7.99 -5.27 -8.49
C LEU A 123 -9.18 -4.90 -9.39
N CYS A 124 -9.38 -3.61 -9.66
CA CYS A 124 -10.47 -3.16 -10.51
C CYS A 124 -10.29 -3.66 -11.94
N GLU A 125 -11.40 -3.76 -12.68
CA GLU A 125 -11.40 -4.34 -14.01
C GLU A 125 -10.48 -3.61 -14.98
N ALA A 126 -10.49 -2.28 -14.96
CA ALA A 126 -9.63 -1.49 -15.85
C ALA A 126 -8.15 -1.78 -15.62
N ALA A 127 -7.73 -1.91 -14.35
CA ALA A 127 -6.33 -2.23 -14.02
C ALA A 127 -5.99 -3.68 -14.39
N GLN A 128 -6.91 -4.63 -14.20
CA GLN A 128 -6.70 -6.02 -14.63
C GLN A 128 -6.42 -6.10 -16.13
N GLN A 129 -7.19 -5.38 -16.93
CA GLN A 129 -7.02 -5.36 -18.39
C GLN A 129 -5.77 -4.62 -18.81
N ASP A 130 -5.52 -3.45 -18.21
CA ASP A 130 -4.39 -2.59 -18.60
C ASP A 130 -3.04 -3.21 -18.26
N PHE A 131 -2.95 -3.94 -17.14
CA PHE A 131 -1.69 -4.55 -16.67
C PHE A 131 -1.65 -6.07 -16.83
N ALA A 132 -2.69 -6.68 -17.38
CA ALA A 132 -2.81 -8.12 -17.60
C ALA A 132 -2.47 -8.92 -16.33
N THR A 133 -2.99 -8.49 -15.20
CA THR A 133 -2.70 -9.11 -13.91
C THR A 133 -3.93 -9.13 -13.01
N MET A 134 -3.89 -9.98 -11.99
CA MET A 134 -4.93 -10.09 -10.98
C MET A 134 -4.28 -10.14 -9.61
N CYS A 135 -4.74 -9.30 -8.70
CA CYS A 135 -4.34 -9.36 -7.31
C CYS A 135 -5.46 -8.82 -6.41
N LYS A 136 -5.29 -8.95 -5.11
CA LYS A 136 -6.27 -8.45 -4.15
C LYS A 136 -5.57 -7.81 -2.97
N ILE A 137 -6.29 -6.94 -2.27
CA ILE A 137 -5.81 -6.28 -1.06
C ILE A 137 -6.75 -6.56 0.10
N ARG A 138 -6.22 -6.42 1.31
CA ARG A 138 -7.01 -6.22 2.52
C ARG A 138 -7.10 -4.71 2.69
N SER A 139 -8.29 -4.17 2.50
CA SER A 139 -8.55 -2.74 2.57
C SER A 139 -9.21 -2.38 3.89
N VAL A 140 -8.94 -1.17 4.39
CA VAL A 140 -9.77 -0.60 5.46
C VAL A 140 -11.21 -0.51 4.95
N GLY A 141 -12.19 -0.51 5.88
CA GLY A 141 -13.59 -0.45 5.48
C GLY A 141 -13.91 0.81 4.69
N TYR A 142 -14.97 0.75 3.89
CA TYR A 142 -15.33 1.82 2.96
C TYR A 142 -15.47 3.19 3.64
N SER A 143 -16.17 3.22 4.77
CA SER A 143 -16.38 4.48 5.51
C SER A 143 -15.07 5.09 6.00
N GLN A 144 -14.16 4.26 6.52
CA GLN A 144 -12.84 4.72 6.99
C GLN A 144 -12.01 5.24 5.82
N LEU A 145 -12.04 4.56 4.69
CA LEU A 145 -11.25 4.91 3.50
C LEU A 145 -11.65 6.28 2.94
N TYR A 146 -12.93 6.49 2.70
CA TYR A 146 -13.43 7.75 2.12
C TYR A 146 -13.57 8.87 3.15
N GLY A 147 -13.91 8.54 4.40
CA GLY A 147 -13.97 9.51 5.49
C GLY A 147 -12.61 10.15 5.75
N GLY A 148 -11.54 9.34 5.77
CA GLY A 148 -10.18 9.85 5.94
C GLY A 148 -9.76 10.78 4.81
N LYS A 149 -10.13 10.46 3.57
CA LYS A 149 -9.82 11.29 2.40
C LYS A 149 -10.52 12.64 2.47
N ILE A 150 -11.79 12.67 2.86
CA ILE A 150 -12.56 13.91 3.00
C ILE A 150 -11.95 14.79 4.09
N ALA A 151 -11.61 14.22 5.24
CA ALA A 151 -11.00 14.96 6.34
C ALA A 151 -9.67 15.58 5.92
N ALA A 152 -8.83 14.85 5.19
CA ALA A 152 -7.55 15.35 4.69
C ALA A 152 -7.75 16.49 3.70
N ALA A 153 -8.74 16.41 2.82
CA ALA A 153 -9.05 17.47 1.87
C ALA A 153 -9.52 18.75 2.57
N LEU A 154 -10.37 18.62 3.60
CA LEU A 154 -10.87 19.75 4.37
C LEU A 154 -9.75 20.44 5.16
N SER A 155 -8.81 19.70 5.71
CA SER A 155 -7.73 20.27 6.50
C SER A 155 -6.73 21.08 5.67
N ARG A 156 -6.74 20.95 4.35
CA ARG A 156 -5.87 21.69 3.44
C ARG A 156 -6.43 23.03 3.00
N GLN A 157 -7.65 23.34 3.38
CA GLN A 157 -8.29 24.60 3.03
C GLN A 157 -7.90 25.75 4.02
#